data_ea1325cddc0d8a4cc2c158f4d2070fbd
#
_entry.id   ea1325cddc0d8a4cc2c158f4d2070fbd
#
_cell.length_a   1.000
_cell.length_b   1.000
_cell.length_c   1.000
_cell.angle_alpha   90.00
_cell.angle_beta   90.00
_cell.angle_gamma   90.00
#
_symmetry.space_group_name_H-M   'P 1'
#
loop_
_entity.id
_entity.type
_entity.pdbx_description
1 polymer ?
#
loop_
_entity_poly.entity_id
_entity_poly.type
_entity_poly.pdbx_seq_one_letter_code
_entity_poly.pdbx_strand_id
1 'polypeptide(L)'
;MFKIKKKYFFIIKSIKDIQLKNIKNFGKYSIIYRNNIPENIEKLKKFRLDCKIKKIPFFIGNNIKLMNAIKADGLYISAYNRKLNTINLKNNYKIIGSAHNVKEINLKKLQGCTQIFFSRLFKTSYKNKETFLGIVKFNLFARLIKTSLTPLGGINL
;
A
#
# COMPACT_ATOMS: atom_id res chain seq x y z
N MET A 1 12.93 24.19 9.36
CA MET A 1 13.38 23.05 8.50
C MET A 1 12.30 21.95 8.57
N PHE A 2 11.49 21.77 7.52
CA PHE A 2 10.43 20.74 7.50
C PHE A 2 11.06 19.36 7.33
N LYS A 3 11.07 18.55 8.37
CA LYS A 3 11.53 17.15 8.32
C LYS A 3 10.49 16.32 7.54
N ILE A 4 10.73 16.06 6.27
CA ILE A 4 9.90 15.13 5.49
C ILE A 4 10.08 13.74 6.12
N LYS A 5 9.05 13.28 6.82
CA LYS A 5 9.04 11.90 7.36
C LYS A 5 8.91 10.92 6.20
N LYS A 6 10.02 10.37 5.75
CA LYS A 6 10.03 9.28 4.74
C LYS A 6 9.26 8.08 5.31
N LYS A 7 8.28 7.59 4.57
CA LYS A 7 7.52 6.37 4.89
C LYS A 7 7.82 5.30 3.86
N TYR A 8 8.09 4.09 4.33
CA TYR A 8 8.37 2.93 3.49
C TYR A 8 7.27 1.90 3.64
N PHE A 9 6.98 1.20 2.55
CA PHE A 9 5.95 0.16 2.51
C PHE A 9 6.56 -1.15 2.03
N PHE A 10 6.45 -2.18 2.86
CA PHE A 10 6.81 -3.54 2.48
C PHE A 10 5.56 -4.26 1.97
N ILE A 11 5.60 -4.74 0.74
CA ILE A 11 4.54 -5.57 0.17
C ILE A 11 5.00 -7.03 0.31
N ILE A 12 4.29 -7.79 1.12
CA ILE A 12 4.61 -9.20 1.42
C ILE A 12 3.49 -10.11 0.92
N LYS A 13 3.85 -11.33 0.51
CA LYS A 13 2.91 -12.40 0.17
C LYS A 13 2.71 -13.37 1.32
N SER A 14 3.72 -13.51 2.18
CA SER A 14 3.70 -14.34 3.38
C SER A 14 4.24 -13.55 4.57
N ILE A 15 3.74 -13.86 5.78
CA ILE A 15 4.32 -13.30 7.01
C ILE A 15 5.78 -13.75 7.22
N LYS A 16 6.21 -14.81 6.53
CA LYS A 16 7.60 -15.28 6.53
C LYS A 16 8.55 -14.41 5.71
N ASP A 17 8.01 -13.60 4.79
CA ASP A 17 8.82 -12.74 3.91
C ASP A 17 9.52 -11.61 4.68
N ILE A 18 9.13 -11.34 5.93
CA ILE A 18 9.68 -10.26 6.72
C ILE A 18 9.88 -10.67 8.19
N GLN A 19 11.05 -10.35 8.71
CA GLN A 19 11.37 -10.53 10.12
C GLN A 19 11.25 -9.21 10.86
N LEU A 20 10.19 -9.04 11.65
CA LEU A 20 9.91 -7.80 12.38
C LEU A 20 11.03 -7.39 13.34
N LYS A 21 11.83 -8.35 13.85
CA LYS A 21 12.99 -8.07 14.73
C LYS A 21 14.07 -7.22 14.03
N ASN A 22 14.17 -7.31 12.71
CA ASN A 22 15.18 -6.59 11.93
C ASN A 22 14.78 -5.13 11.63
N ILE A 23 13.53 -4.75 11.92
CA ILE A 23 13.06 -3.37 11.70
C ILE A 23 13.41 -2.53 12.91
N LYS A 24 14.41 -1.65 12.80
CA LYS A 24 14.90 -0.82 13.91
C LYS A 24 14.16 0.52 14.05
N ASN A 25 13.63 1.09 12.98
CA ASN A 25 13.01 2.42 12.95
C ASN A 25 11.47 2.32 12.93
N PHE A 26 10.87 2.09 14.08
CA PHE A 26 9.43 2.03 14.23
C PHE A 26 8.75 3.35 13.78
N GLY A 27 7.60 3.25 13.14
CA GLY A 27 6.83 4.40 12.65
C GLY A 27 7.21 4.92 11.26
N LYS A 28 8.33 4.47 10.67
CA LYS A 28 8.69 4.77 9.28
C LYS A 28 8.17 3.73 8.30
N TYR A 29 7.87 2.53 8.78
CA TYR A 29 7.50 1.38 7.96
C TYR A 29 6.01 1.05 8.11
N SER A 30 5.45 0.53 7.04
CA SER A 30 4.13 -0.07 7.00
C SER A 30 4.20 -1.37 6.22
N ILE A 31 3.41 -2.35 6.57
CA ILE A 31 3.39 -3.65 5.90
C ILE A 31 2.05 -3.82 5.18
N ILE A 32 2.10 -4.27 3.93
CA ILE A 32 0.95 -4.62 3.11
C ILE A 32 1.01 -6.12 2.84
N TYR A 33 0.12 -6.88 3.45
CA TYR A 33 -0.05 -8.29 3.18
C TYR A 33 -0.94 -8.49 1.95
N ARG A 34 -0.37 -9.00 0.88
CA ARG A 34 -1.04 -9.20 -0.40
C ARG A 34 -0.91 -10.67 -0.82
N ASN A 35 -1.80 -11.49 -0.33
CA ASN A 35 -1.92 -12.88 -0.73
C ASN A 35 -3.35 -13.17 -1.22
N ASN A 36 -3.48 -13.92 -2.31
CA ASN A 36 -4.78 -14.35 -2.82
C ASN A 36 -5.39 -15.49 -1.98
N ILE A 37 -4.53 -16.33 -1.41
CA ILE A 37 -4.90 -17.41 -0.49
C ILE A 37 -4.34 -17.02 0.88
N PRO A 38 -5.17 -16.53 1.82
CA PRO A 38 -4.67 -16.10 3.12
C PRO A 38 -4.10 -17.28 3.91
N GLU A 39 -3.03 -17.02 4.65
CA GLU A 39 -2.47 -17.94 5.62
C GLU A 39 -3.45 -18.13 6.79
N ASN A 40 -3.12 -19.06 7.69
CA ASN A 40 -3.93 -19.31 8.88
C ASN A 40 -4.23 -18.01 9.64
N ILE A 41 -5.52 -17.78 9.94
CA ILE A 41 -6.02 -16.54 10.56
C ILE A 41 -5.35 -16.30 11.93
N GLU A 42 -5.12 -17.34 12.73
CA GLU A 42 -4.51 -17.19 14.06
C GLU A 42 -3.04 -16.73 13.95
N LYS A 43 -2.31 -17.23 12.96
CA LYS A 43 -0.94 -16.77 12.67
C LYS A 43 -0.93 -15.30 12.23
N LEU A 44 -1.89 -14.90 11.39
CA LEU A 44 -2.05 -13.52 10.94
C LEU A 44 -2.44 -12.58 12.08
N LYS A 45 -3.33 -13.01 12.99
CA LYS A 45 -3.67 -12.25 14.21
C LYS A 45 -2.45 -12.03 15.09
N LYS A 46 -1.66 -13.08 15.35
CA LYS A 46 -0.42 -12.99 16.12
C LYS A 46 0.55 -11.99 15.46
N PHE A 47 0.81 -12.16 14.18
CA PHE A 47 1.67 -11.25 13.43
C PHE A 47 1.17 -9.80 13.48
N ARG A 48 -0.15 -9.59 13.38
CA ARG A 48 -0.76 -8.25 13.51
C ARG A 48 -0.53 -7.64 14.89
N LEU A 49 -0.62 -8.45 15.97
CA LEU A 49 -0.31 -7.99 17.34
C LEU A 49 1.16 -7.60 17.45
N ASP A 50 2.09 -8.39 16.92
CA ASP A 50 3.51 -8.07 16.90
C ASP A 50 3.79 -6.75 16.15
N CYS A 51 3.10 -6.53 15.01
CA CYS A 51 3.16 -5.26 14.29
C CYS A 51 2.66 -4.09 15.15
N LYS A 52 1.55 -4.29 15.89
CA LYS A 52 0.97 -3.25 16.76
C LYS A 52 1.93 -2.86 17.89
N ILE A 53 2.54 -3.82 18.56
CA ILE A 53 3.55 -3.59 19.62
C ILE A 53 4.70 -2.74 19.06
N LYS A 54 5.13 -3.01 17.84
CA LYS A 54 6.20 -2.28 17.16
C LYS A 54 5.74 -1.00 16.46
N LYS A 55 4.47 -0.59 16.61
CA LYS A 55 3.89 0.60 15.95
C LYS A 55 4.08 0.58 14.42
N ILE A 56 4.00 -0.61 13.80
CA ILE A 56 4.07 -0.82 12.35
C ILE A 56 2.66 -1.01 11.83
N PRO A 57 2.09 -0.07 11.05
CA PRO A 57 0.77 -0.24 10.44
C PRO A 57 0.74 -1.45 9.52
N PHE A 58 -0.31 -2.27 9.64
CA PHE A 58 -0.50 -3.50 8.87
C PHE A 58 -1.78 -3.42 8.04
N PHE A 59 -1.64 -3.54 6.73
CA PHE A 59 -2.73 -3.42 5.75
C PHE A 59 -2.98 -4.76 5.07
N ILE A 60 -4.26 -5.05 4.80
CA ILE A 60 -4.68 -6.25 4.07
C ILE A 60 -5.04 -5.90 2.64
N GLY A 61 -4.54 -6.68 1.69
CA GLY A 61 -4.81 -6.49 0.26
C GLY A 61 -6.16 -7.04 -0.14
N ASN A 62 -7.05 -6.19 -0.68
CA ASN A 62 -8.33 -6.51 -1.33
C ASN A 62 -9.36 -7.33 -0.52
N ASN A 63 -9.08 -7.71 0.71
CA ASN A 63 -9.93 -8.60 1.50
C ASN A 63 -10.45 -7.92 2.77
N ILE A 64 -11.66 -7.34 2.67
CA ILE A 64 -12.32 -6.63 3.78
C ILE A 64 -12.67 -7.59 4.92
N LYS A 65 -13.12 -8.81 4.61
CA LYS A 65 -13.49 -9.81 5.64
C LYS A 65 -12.27 -10.16 6.49
N LEU A 66 -11.13 -10.44 5.86
CA LEU A 66 -9.88 -10.72 6.55
C LEU A 66 -9.38 -9.51 7.35
N MET A 67 -9.44 -8.30 6.76
CA MET A 67 -9.06 -7.05 7.44
C MET A 67 -9.80 -6.90 8.77
N ASN A 68 -11.13 -7.12 8.76
CA ASN A 68 -11.96 -7.03 9.96
C ASN A 68 -11.66 -8.17 10.96
N ALA A 69 -11.49 -9.40 10.47
CA ALA A 69 -11.25 -10.58 11.32
C ALA A 69 -9.96 -10.48 12.14
N ILE A 70 -8.92 -9.85 11.58
CA ILE A 70 -7.63 -9.67 12.27
C ILE A 70 -7.45 -8.26 12.85
N LYS A 71 -8.46 -7.39 12.74
CA LYS A 71 -8.42 -5.98 13.18
C LYS A 71 -7.19 -5.25 12.63
N ALA A 72 -6.96 -5.34 11.31
CA ALA A 72 -5.86 -4.65 10.64
C ALA A 72 -6.05 -3.12 10.68
N ASP A 73 -4.98 -2.36 10.45
CA ASP A 73 -5.03 -0.89 10.49
C ASP A 73 -5.70 -0.29 9.25
N GLY A 74 -5.87 -1.08 8.19
CA GLY A 74 -6.54 -0.62 6.98
C GLY A 74 -6.49 -1.59 5.83
N LEU A 75 -6.98 -1.11 4.69
CA LEU A 75 -7.11 -1.87 3.46
C LEU A 75 -6.15 -1.33 2.40
N TYR A 76 -5.53 -2.24 1.64
CA TYR A 76 -4.86 -1.93 0.39
C TYR A 76 -5.70 -2.42 -0.78
N ILE A 77 -5.98 -1.53 -1.74
CA ILE A 77 -6.76 -1.81 -2.94
C ILE A 77 -5.84 -1.85 -4.15
N SER A 78 -5.70 -3.02 -4.77
CA SER A 78 -4.88 -3.15 -5.98
C SER A 78 -5.47 -2.36 -7.15
N ALA A 79 -4.64 -2.02 -8.15
CA ALA A 79 -5.04 -1.29 -9.34
C ALA A 79 -6.21 -1.96 -10.08
N TYR A 80 -6.20 -3.30 -10.14
CA TYR A 80 -7.22 -4.11 -10.84
C TYR A 80 -8.55 -4.21 -10.09
N ASN A 81 -8.58 -3.90 -8.79
CA ASN A 81 -9.82 -3.96 -8.02
C ASN A 81 -10.68 -2.72 -8.30
N ARG A 82 -11.81 -2.91 -8.96
CA ARG A 82 -12.77 -1.86 -9.35
C ARG A 82 -14.01 -1.79 -8.45
N LYS A 83 -14.11 -2.63 -7.42
CA LYS A 83 -15.29 -2.68 -6.53
C LYS A 83 -15.39 -1.42 -5.68
N LEU A 84 -16.60 -0.84 -5.58
CA LEU A 84 -16.86 0.37 -4.80
C LEU A 84 -17.35 0.10 -3.37
N ASN A 85 -17.32 -1.17 -2.93
CA ASN A 85 -17.78 -1.58 -1.60
C ASN A 85 -16.91 -1.07 -0.43
N THR A 86 -15.89 -0.28 -0.73
CA THR A 86 -14.96 0.29 0.27
C THR A 86 -15.32 1.72 0.69
N ILE A 87 -16.28 2.36 0.01
CA ILE A 87 -16.63 3.77 0.25
C ILE A 87 -17.00 4.02 1.72
N ASN A 88 -17.77 3.12 2.33
CA ASN A 88 -18.23 3.24 3.71
C ASN A 88 -17.14 2.92 4.76
N LEU A 89 -16.00 2.38 4.35
CA LEU A 89 -14.91 2.02 5.26
C LEU A 89 -13.98 3.19 5.60
N LYS A 90 -13.96 4.24 4.77
CA LYS A 90 -12.99 5.35 4.87
C LYS A 90 -13.01 6.10 6.22
N ASN A 91 -14.13 6.07 6.94
CA ASN A 91 -14.26 6.76 8.21
C ASN A 91 -13.59 5.99 9.36
N ASN A 92 -13.50 4.68 9.27
CA ASN A 92 -13.01 3.80 10.33
C ASN A 92 -11.64 3.21 10.05
N TYR A 93 -11.23 3.16 8.78
CA TYR A 93 -10.00 2.53 8.35
C TYR A 93 -9.22 3.39 7.37
N LYS A 94 -7.90 3.29 7.44
CA LYS A 94 -7.04 3.88 6.43
C LYS A 94 -7.11 3.03 5.16
N ILE A 95 -7.48 3.66 4.04
CA ILE A 95 -7.53 3.00 2.74
C ILE A 95 -6.39 3.55 1.88
N ILE A 96 -5.57 2.65 1.37
CA ILE A 96 -4.49 2.94 0.44
C ILE A 96 -4.71 2.15 -0.84
N GLY A 97 -4.28 2.68 -1.98
CA GLY A 97 -4.51 2.02 -3.25
C GLY A 97 -3.30 2.04 -4.17
N SER A 98 -3.37 1.33 -5.29
CA SER A 98 -2.42 1.48 -6.39
C SER A 98 -3.11 1.81 -7.69
N ALA A 99 -2.39 2.52 -8.58
CA ALA A 99 -2.87 2.94 -9.89
C ALA A 99 -1.70 3.04 -10.88
N HIS A 100 -2.01 2.86 -12.18
CA HIS A 100 -1.05 2.97 -13.27
C HIS A 100 -1.38 4.13 -14.22
N ASN A 101 -2.57 4.71 -14.13
CA ASN A 101 -3.05 5.79 -14.97
C ASN A 101 -4.06 6.68 -14.23
N VAL A 102 -4.45 7.80 -14.86
CA VAL A 102 -5.37 8.79 -14.27
C VAL A 102 -6.75 8.21 -13.99
N LYS A 103 -7.27 7.36 -14.89
CA LYS A 103 -8.59 6.73 -14.71
C LYS A 103 -8.61 5.87 -13.44
N GLU A 104 -7.54 5.10 -13.22
CA GLU A 104 -7.40 4.30 -12.00
C GLU A 104 -7.23 5.17 -10.75
N ILE A 105 -6.51 6.30 -10.83
CA ILE A 105 -6.41 7.24 -9.70
C ILE A 105 -7.80 7.76 -9.30
N ASN A 106 -8.61 8.19 -10.28
CA ASN A 106 -9.95 8.68 -10.00
C ASN A 106 -10.82 7.59 -9.37
N LEU A 107 -10.73 6.36 -9.86
CA LEU A 107 -11.40 5.22 -9.26
C LEU A 107 -10.94 4.99 -7.80
N LYS A 108 -9.64 5.07 -7.52
CA LYS A 108 -9.10 4.93 -6.15
C LYS A 108 -9.59 6.04 -5.22
N LYS A 109 -9.75 7.27 -5.73
CA LYS A 109 -10.38 8.36 -4.97
C LYS A 109 -11.82 8.02 -4.62
N LEU A 110 -12.62 7.53 -5.58
CA LEU A 110 -14.00 7.09 -5.33
C LEU A 110 -14.05 5.93 -4.32
N GLN A 111 -13.08 5.02 -4.35
CA GLN A 111 -12.94 3.94 -3.37
C GLN A 111 -12.52 4.42 -1.96
N GLY A 112 -12.28 5.73 -1.77
CA GLY A 112 -11.90 6.32 -0.48
C GLY A 112 -10.42 6.24 -0.16
N CYS A 113 -9.54 5.96 -1.14
CA CYS A 113 -8.09 5.92 -0.90
C CYS A 113 -7.55 7.30 -0.54
N THR A 114 -6.89 7.39 0.62
CA THR A 114 -6.20 8.60 1.09
C THR A 114 -4.77 8.71 0.57
N GLN A 115 -4.20 7.59 0.13
CA GLN A 115 -2.85 7.50 -0.44
C GLN A 115 -2.86 6.51 -1.60
N ILE A 116 -2.21 6.85 -2.71
CA ILE A 116 -2.18 6.01 -3.91
C ILE A 116 -0.74 5.77 -4.33
N PHE A 117 -0.37 4.50 -4.44
CA PHE A 117 0.89 4.10 -5.08
C PHE A 117 0.73 4.19 -6.59
N PHE A 118 1.53 5.05 -7.21
CA PHE A 118 1.49 5.24 -8.64
C PHE A 118 2.72 4.59 -9.28
N SER A 119 2.51 3.63 -10.14
CA SER A 119 3.57 2.93 -10.85
C SER A 119 3.43 3.13 -12.38
N ARG A 120 4.51 3.20 -13.16
CA ARG A 120 5.89 2.90 -12.77
C ARG A 120 6.75 4.15 -12.81
N LEU A 121 7.51 4.37 -11.77
CA LEU A 121 8.42 5.51 -11.75
C LEU A 121 9.62 5.27 -12.66
N PHE A 122 10.27 4.11 -12.55
CA PHE A 122 11.42 3.70 -13.36
C PHE A 122 11.14 2.39 -14.11
N LYS A 123 12.03 2.06 -15.04
CA LYS A 123 12.01 0.78 -15.75
C LYS A 123 12.09 -0.37 -14.75
N THR A 124 11.27 -1.39 -14.95
CA THR A 124 11.25 -2.60 -14.14
C THR A 124 11.65 -3.80 -15.00
N SER A 125 12.15 -4.86 -14.37
CA SER A 125 12.56 -6.10 -15.05
C SER A 125 11.40 -6.92 -15.62
N TYR A 126 10.15 -6.48 -15.46
CA TYR A 126 9.00 -7.19 -16.02
C TYR A 126 9.03 -7.11 -17.55
N LYS A 127 9.19 -8.26 -18.20
CA LYS A 127 9.06 -8.44 -19.65
C LYS A 127 7.74 -7.82 -20.12
N ASN A 128 7.71 -7.10 -21.22
CA ASN A 128 6.55 -6.51 -21.89
C ASN A 128 6.01 -5.16 -21.38
N LYS A 129 6.73 -4.42 -20.54
CA LYS A 129 6.28 -3.06 -20.16
C LYS A 129 7.46 -2.09 -20.20
N GLU A 130 7.71 -1.53 -21.34
CA GLU A 130 8.87 -0.64 -21.57
C GLU A 130 8.67 0.78 -21.05
N THR A 131 7.42 1.26 -20.95
CA THR A 131 7.14 2.65 -20.59
C THR A 131 7.20 2.91 -19.10
N PHE A 132 7.90 3.96 -18.70
CA PHE A 132 7.95 4.48 -17.34
C PHE A 132 7.78 5.99 -17.32
N LEU A 133 7.42 6.56 -16.18
CA LEU A 133 7.07 7.97 -16.09
C LEU A 133 8.30 8.87 -15.95
N GLY A 134 9.27 8.46 -15.17
CA GLY A 134 10.42 9.26 -14.75
C GLY A 134 10.07 10.27 -13.64
N ILE A 135 11.11 10.77 -12.96
CA ILE A 135 10.94 11.64 -11.78
C ILE A 135 10.28 12.96 -12.14
N VAL A 136 10.70 13.60 -13.25
CA VAL A 136 10.19 14.92 -13.63
C VAL A 136 8.71 14.87 -13.93
N LYS A 137 8.28 13.96 -14.80
CA LYS A 137 6.85 13.76 -15.14
C LYS A 137 6.03 13.36 -13.92
N PHE A 138 6.56 12.49 -13.05
CA PHE A 138 5.89 12.13 -11.81
C PHE A 138 5.66 13.33 -10.91
N ASN A 139 6.66 14.19 -10.71
CA ASN A 139 6.54 15.36 -9.84
C ASN A 139 5.54 16.39 -10.39
N LEU A 140 5.56 16.66 -11.70
CA LEU A 140 4.57 17.51 -12.34
C LEU A 140 3.16 16.95 -12.16
N PHE A 141 2.99 15.66 -12.42
CA PHE A 141 1.70 14.98 -12.27
C PHE A 141 1.21 14.98 -10.81
N ALA A 142 2.09 14.71 -9.85
CA ALA A 142 1.75 14.70 -8.42
C ALA A 142 1.27 16.09 -7.92
N ARG A 143 1.80 17.18 -8.49
CA ARG A 143 1.34 18.55 -8.17
C ARG A 143 -0.08 18.82 -8.66
N LEU A 144 -0.49 18.23 -9.78
CA LEU A 144 -1.83 18.40 -10.33
C LEU A 144 -2.90 17.60 -9.59
N ILE A 145 -2.48 16.57 -8.85
CA ILE A 145 -3.41 15.66 -8.18
C ILE A 145 -3.44 15.96 -6.68
N LYS A 146 -4.61 16.38 -6.17
CA LYS A 146 -4.83 16.71 -4.75
C LYS A 146 -4.67 15.52 -3.78
N THR A 147 -4.58 14.27 -4.27
CA THR A 147 -4.41 13.06 -3.44
C THR A 147 -2.94 12.74 -3.28
N SER A 148 -2.52 12.28 -2.10
CA SER A 148 -1.14 11.85 -1.85
C SER A 148 -0.75 10.70 -2.78
N LEU A 149 0.17 10.99 -3.70
CA LEU A 149 0.77 9.99 -4.57
C LEU A 149 2.12 9.56 -4.02
N THR A 150 2.35 8.25 -4.01
CA THR A 150 3.62 7.64 -3.64
C THR A 150 4.18 6.90 -4.85
N PRO A 151 5.40 7.19 -5.30
CA PRO A 151 5.98 6.50 -6.43
C PRO A 151 6.25 5.03 -6.11
N LEU A 152 6.03 4.16 -7.10
CA LEU A 152 6.28 2.73 -6.99
C LEU A 152 6.91 2.20 -8.29
N GLY A 153 7.82 1.22 -8.16
CA GLY A 153 8.37 0.44 -9.26
C GLY A 153 9.71 0.96 -9.79
N GLY A 154 10.66 0.02 -9.92
CA GLY A 154 12.01 0.28 -10.42
C GLY A 154 12.88 1.13 -9.51
N ILE A 155 12.55 1.28 -8.24
CA ILE A 155 13.36 1.98 -7.25
C ILE A 155 14.32 0.96 -6.66
N ASN A 156 15.60 1.10 -7.01
CA ASN A 156 16.70 0.35 -6.41
C ASN A 156 17.39 1.24 -5.37
N LEU A 157 17.78 0.65 -4.26
CA LEU A 157 18.62 1.31 -3.24
C LEU A 157 20.08 1.12 -3.60
#